data_fd4d8f534065a5c0e4d52dfd51a57968
#
_entry.id   fd4d8f534065a5c0e4d52dfd51a57968
#
_cell.length_a   1.000
_cell.length_b   1.000
_cell.length_c   1.000
_cell.angle_alpha   90.00
_cell.angle_beta   90.00
_cell.angle_gamma   90.00
#
_symmetry.space_group_name_H-M   'P 1'
#
loop_
_entity.id
_entity.type
_entity.pdbx_description
1 polymer ?
#
loop_
_entity_poly.entity_id
_entity_poly.type
_entity_poly.pdbx_seq_one_letter_code
_entity_poly.pdbx_strand_id
1 'polypeptide(L)'
;MQIGFAIPHSGSWATPDNVLHVATRAEELNYSSLWTFQRLLSPVDGAWGEMYRSVADPMVTLGYTAAITTRIRLGVAVVNMPFVSPVLLAKQAATVDLLSKGRLDLGLGLGWADEEYAAAGASKERVGRRSEEFIKVVRTLFTAPVAEFEGEFYRIPRMSFEPKPTSPPPILLGGTAPAALKRAGRLADGWVSSSRADLVHIGESIGIVKAAAAAAGRDPAALRFVTRGAVRVRTDGERRPLTGTLDQIRSDFDDLAAQGVTEVFVDLNFDPEVGSPDADPADSMRRADEALAALAPSTT
;
A
#
# COMPACT_ATOMS: atom_id res chain seq x y z
N MET A 1 2.90 17.26 5.31
CA MET A 1 2.50 15.92 4.80
C MET A 1 3.73 15.22 4.24
N GLN A 2 3.86 13.89 4.46
CA GLN A 2 4.94 13.10 3.87
C GLN A 2 4.64 12.78 2.40
N ILE A 3 5.71 12.59 1.59
CA ILE A 3 5.58 12.19 0.19
C ILE A 3 6.36 10.90 -0.02
N GLY A 4 5.67 9.87 -0.50
CA GLY A 4 6.23 8.58 -0.91
C GLY A 4 6.23 8.42 -2.44
N PHE A 5 6.78 7.33 -2.93
CA PHE A 5 6.78 6.97 -4.35
C PHE A 5 6.47 5.48 -4.54
N ALA A 6 5.77 5.12 -5.60
CA ALA A 6 5.55 3.71 -5.92
C ALA A 6 6.72 3.15 -6.73
N ILE A 7 7.19 1.97 -6.35
CA ILE A 7 8.22 1.23 -7.10
C ILE A 7 7.67 0.85 -8.49
N PRO A 8 8.50 0.76 -9.54
CA PRO A 8 8.15 0.08 -10.78
C PRO A 8 7.69 -1.35 -10.48
N HIS A 9 6.38 -1.59 -10.49
CA HIS A 9 5.80 -2.82 -9.96
C HIS A 9 4.86 -3.52 -10.94
N SER A 10 4.37 -2.78 -11.94
CA SER A 10 3.50 -3.30 -13.00
C SER A 10 3.94 -2.81 -14.38
N GLY A 11 3.63 -3.60 -15.40
CA GLY A 11 3.91 -3.25 -16.79
C GLY A 11 5.34 -3.50 -17.24
N SER A 12 5.68 -2.95 -18.41
CA SER A 12 6.97 -3.18 -19.09
C SER A 12 8.17 -2.57 -18.34
N TRP A 13 7.96 -1.52 -17.57
CA TRP A 13 9.01 -0.83 -16.81
C TRP A 13 9.37 -1.51 -15.48
N ALA A 14 8.59 -2.52 -15.06
CA ALA A 14 8.81 -3.26 -13.80
C ALA A 14 9.97 -4.26 -13.93
N THR A 15 11.18 -3.76 -14.13
CA THR A 15 12.41 -4.53 -14.25
C THR A 15 13.28 -4.37 -12.99
N PRO A 16 14.18 -5.33 -12.68
CA PRO A 16 15.09 -5.21 -11.53
C PRO A 16 15.92 -3.93 -11.55
N ASP A 17 16.44 -3.55 -12.72
CA ASP A 17 17.28 -2.36 -12.88
C ASP A 17 16.47 -1.07 -12.63
N ASN A 18 15.24 -1.00 -13.11
CA ASN A 18 14.35 0.13 -12.88
C ASN A 18 13.90 0.21 -11.41
N VAL A 19 13.65 -0.93 -10.77
CA VAL A 19 13.37 -0.98 -9.31
C VAL A 19 14.56 -0.44 -8.52
N LEU A 20 15.79 -0.87 -8.86
CA LEU A 20 17.01 -0.38 -8.24
C LEU A 20 17.16 1.13 -8.44
N HIS A 21 17.01 1.61 -9.66
CA HIS A 21 17.15 3.04 -10.00
C HIS A 21 16.14 3.90 -9.25
N VAL A 22 14.85 3.58 -9.34
CA VAL A 22 13.78 4.36 -8.67
C VAL A 22 13.93 4.32 -7.16
N ALA A 23 14.27 3.16 -6.58
CA ALA A 23 14.40 3.03 -5.14
C ALA A 23 15.57 3.85 -4.59
N THR A 24 16.75 3.79 -5.22
CA THR A 24 17.91 4.59 -4.85
C THR A 24 17.65 6.08 -5.05
N ARG A 25 17.09 6.45 -6.19
CA ARG A 25 16.83 7.85 -6.51
C ARG A 25 15.78 8.47 -5.57
N ALA A 26 14.73 7.74 -5.22
CA ALA A 26 13.75 8.20 -4.24
C ALA A 26 14.37 8.40 -2.84
N GLU A 27 15.25 7.50 -2.42
CA GLU A 27 15.98 7.66 -1.14
C GLU A 27 16.91 8.86 -1.15
N GLU A 28 17.64 9.12 -2.24
CA GLU A 28 18.48 10.30 -2.43
C GLU A 28 17.67 11.61 -2.38
N LEU A 29 16.50 11.62 -2.98
CA LEU A 29 15.59 12.77 -3.03
C LEU A 29 14.74 12.92 -1.75
N ASN A 30 15.01 12.14 -0.71
CA ASN A 30 14.33 12.18 0.60
C ASN A 30 12.82 11.88 0.56
N TYR A 31 12.37 11.07 -0.38
CA TYR A 31 11.04 10.49 -0.27
C TYR A 31 10.91 9.69 1.03
N SER A 32 9.73 9.73 1.66
CA SER A 32 9.50 9.09 2.97
C SER A 32 9.36 7.58 2.86
N SER A 33 8.85 7.08 1.74
CA SER A 33 8.46 5.69 1.57
C SER A 33 8.42 5.24 0.13
N LEU A 34 8.56 3.93 -0.06
CA LEU A 34 8.38 3.22 -1.34
C LEU A 34 7.22 2.24 -1.21
N TRP A 35 6.36 2.19 -2.24
CA TRP A 35 5.12 1.41 -2.18
C TRP A 35 4.97 0.40 -3.31
N THR A 36 4.43 -0.78 -2.97
CA THR A 36 4.01 -1.84 -3.89
C THR A 36 2.52 -2.13 -3.72
N PHE A 37 1.95 -3.00 -4.57
CA PHE A 37 0.58 -3.48 -4.44
C PHE A 37 0.45 -4.93 -4.91
N GLN A 38 -0.62 -5.62 -4.51
CA GLN A 38 -0.87 -7.00 -4.89
C GLN A 38 -1.89 -7.11 -6.02
N ARG A 39 -1.57 -7.98 -6.98
CA ARG A 39 -2.49 -8.57 -7.94
C ARG A 39 -2.03 -10.00 -8.19
N LEU A 40 -2.93 -10.97 -8.10
CA LEU A 40 -2.59 -12.38 -8.35
C LEU A 40 -2.76 -12.76 -9.81
N LEU A 41 -3.85 -12.29 -10.42
CA LEU A 41 -4.27 -12.63 -11.77
C LEU A 41 -4.86 -11.39 -12.46
N SER A 42 -4.97 -11.45 -13.77
CA SER A 42 -5.66 -10.46 -14.59
C SER A 42 -6.49 -11.18 -15.65
N PRO A 43 -7.70 -10.69 -15.99
CA PRO A 43 -8.46 -11.21 -17.12
C PRO A 43 -7.67 -11.10 -18.42
N VAL A 44 -7.79 -12.13 -19.27
CA VAL A 44 -7.09 -12.18 -20.57
C VAL A 44 -7.51 -11.02 -21.49
N ASP A 45 -8.76 -10.60 -21.38
CA ASP A 45 -9.34 -9.48 -22.16
C ASP A 45 -8.95 -8.09 -21.64
N GLY A 46 -8.16 -8.01 -20.56
CA GLY A 46 -7.73 -6.74 -19.98
C GLY A 46 -8.83 -5.93 -19.29
N ALA A 47 -9.99 -6.51 -19.02
CA ALA A 47 -11.19 -5.81 -18.51
C ALA A 47 -10.96 -5.01 -17.21
N TRP A 48 -9.93 -5.34 -16.41
CA TRP A 48 -9.62 -4.59 -15.17
C TRP A 48 -8.71 -3.39 -15.40
N GLY A 49 -8.08 -3.29 -16.57
CA GLY A 49 -7.12 -2.25 -16.96
C GLY A 49 -5.71 -2.76 -17.10
N GLU A 50 -4.95 -2.09 -17.96
CA GLU A 50 -3.61 -2.49 -18.40
C GLU A 50 -2.61 -2.66 -17.26
N MET A 51 -2.68 -1.82 -16.22
CA MET A 51 -1.80 -1.86 -15.06
C MET A 51 -1.89 -3.17 -14.27
N TYR A 52 -2.93 -3.98 -14.45
CA TYR A 52 -3.10 -5.25 -13.75
C TYR A 52 -2.62 -6.47 -14.54
N ARG A 53 -2.24 -6.30 -15.82
CA ARG A 53 -1.85 -7.42 -16.70
C ARG A 53 -0.49 -8.04 -16.33
N SER A 54 0.40 -7.25 -15.72
CA SER A 54 1.73 -7.72 -15.31
C SER A 54 2.12 -7.05 -14.00
N VAL A 55 1.90 -7.72 -12.89
CA VAL A 55 2.18 -7.20 -11.55
C VAL A 55 3.07 -8.20 -10.80
N ALA A 56 4.19 -7.74 -10.25
CA ALA A 56 5.09 -8.55 -9.45
C ALA A 56 4.50 -8.87 -8.06
N ASP A 57 5.04 -9.87 -7.35
CA ASP A 57 4.66 -10.10 -5.95
C ASP A 57 5.18 -8.96 -5.06
N PRO A 58 4.31 -8.31 -4.25
CA PRO A 58 4.70 -7.16 -3.46
C PRO A 58 5.71 -7.48 -2.36
N MET A 59 5.57 -8.62 -1.67
CA MET A 59 6.44 -8.94 -0.54
C MET A 59 7.84 -9.37 -1.02
N VAL A 60 7.92 -10.06 -2.16
CA VAL A 60 9.20 -10.41 -2.80
C VAL A 60 9.91 -9.14 -3.28
N THR A 61 9.18 -8.23 -3.94
CA THR A 61 9.73 -6.93 -4.38
C THR A 61 10.21 -6.09 -3.20
N LEU A 62 9.46 -6.05 -2.09
CA LEU A 62 9.89 -5.34 -0.88
C LEU A 62 11.12 -5.97 -0.24
N GLY A 63 11.28 -7.30 -0.29
CA GLY A 63 12.50 -7.98 0.13
C GLY A 63 13.73 -7.55 -0.66
N TYR A 64 13.59 -7.47 -2.00
CA TYR A 64 14.65 -6.92 -2.87
C TYR A 64 14.94 -5.45 -2.56
N THR A 65 13.91 -4.63 -2.43
CA THR A 65 14.03 -3.19 -2.13
C THR A 65 14.68 -2.95 -0.76
N ALA A 66 14.41 -3.80 0.23
CA ALA A 66 15.04 -3.74 1.55
C ALA A 66 16.56 -3.87 1.50
N ALA A 67 17.08 -4.69 0.56
CA ALA A 67 18.51 -4.94 0.40
C ALA A 67 19.25 -3.78 -0.29
N ILE A 68 18.57 -2.98 -1.10
CA ILE A 68 19.17 -1.90 -1.90
C ILE A 68 18.92 -0.50 -1.33
N THR A 69 18.19 -0.38 -0.23
CA THR A 69 17.89 0.90 0.46
C THR A 69 18.27 0.82 1.93
N THR A 70 18.44 1.98 2.58
CA THR A 70 18.94 2.05 3.96
C THR A 70 18.03 2.79 4.93
N ARG A 71 17.26 3.78 4.48
CA ARG A 71 16.49 4.72 5.31
C ARG A 71 15.00 4.77 4.95
N ILE A 72 14.70 4.77 3.65
CA ILE A 72 13.33 4.94 3.15
C ILE A 72 12.42 3.82 3.64
N ARG A 73 11.20 4.15 4.06
CA ARG A 73 10.22 3.15 4.49
C ARG A 73 9.70 2.34 3.31
N LEU A 74 9.24 1.14 3.58
CA LEU A 74 8.80 0.16 2.59
C LEU A 74 7.35 -0.22 2.88
N GLY A 75 6.44 0.07 1.97
CA GLY A 75 5.02 -0.16 2.17
C GLY A 75 4.39 -1.06 1.12
N VAL A 76 3.33 -1.75 1.49
CA VAL A 76 2.44 -2.43 0.56
C VAL A 76 1.02 -1.88 0.69
N ALA A 77 0.40 -1.52 -0.43
CA ALA A 77 -0.96 -0.99 -0.46
C ALA A 77 -1.81 -1.72 -1.52
N VAL A 78 -2.35 -2.90 -1.24
CA VAL A 78 -2.38 -3.68 0.00
C VAL A 78 -2.11 -5.17 -0.31
N VAL A 79 -1.76 -5.99 0.70
CA VAL A 79 -1.91 -7.45 0.60
C VAL A 79 -3.34 -7.82 0.96
N ASN A 80 -3.98 -8.64 0.14
CA ASN A 80 -5.35 -9.08 0.35
C ASN A 80 -5.40 -10.28 1.32
N MET A 81 -5.87 -10.05 2.54
CA MET A 81 -5.93 -11.05 3.61
C MET A 81 -6.60 -12.37 3.22
N PRO A 82 -7.67 -12.39 2.39
CA PRO A 82 -8.31 -13.65 2.01
C PRO A 82 -7.44 -14.60 1.17
N PHE A 83 -6.38 -14.07 0.53
CA PHE A 83 -5.57 -14.82 -0.42
C PHE A 83 -4.30 -15.43 0.19
N VAL A 84 -4.09 -15.25 1.50
CA VAL A 84 -2.90 -15.74 2.21
C VAL A 84 -3.25 -16.15 3.64
N SER A 85 -2.54 -17.10 4.22
CA SER A 85 -2.71 -17.40 5.64
C SER A 85 -2.07 -16.30 6.51
N PRO A 86 -2.66 -15.98 7.68
CA PRO A 86 -2.07 -14.97 8.59
C PRO A 86 -0.67 -15.35 9.07
N VAL A 87 -0.38 -16.65 9.23
CA VAL A 87 0.94 -17.12 9.65
C VAL A 87 1.98 -16.93 8.56
N LEU A 88 1.64 -17.25 7.30
CA LEU A 88 2.55 -17.05 6.18
C LEU A 88 2.85 -15.57 5.98
N LEU A 89 1.82 -14.72 5.97
CA LEU A 89 2.01 -13.28 5.82
C LEU A 89 2.81 -12.69 6.98
N ALA A 90 2.55 -13.11 8.22
CA ALA A 90 3.33 -12.66 9.37
C ALA A 90 4.81 -13.05 9.21
N LYS A 91 5.10 -14.26 8.69
CA LYS A 91 6.48 -14.70 8.43
C LYS A 91 7.16 -13.84 7.35
N GLN A 92 6.49 -13.58 6.26
CA GLN A 92 6.99 -12.71 5.19
C GLN A 92 7.24 -11.29 5.72
N ALA A 93 6.26 -10.71 6.42
CA ALA A 93 6.36 -9.36 6.97
C ALA A 93 7.49 -9.23 8.01
N ALA A 94 7.62 -10.18 8.94
CA ALA A 94 8.72 -10.18 9.91
C ALA A 94 10.08 -10.29 9.22
N THR A 95 10.17 -11.08 8.14
CA THR A 95 11.42 -11.22 7.37
C THR A 95 11.77 -9.91 6.65
N VAL A 96 10.82 -9.29 5.94
CA VAL A 96 11.06 -8.00 5.28
C VAL A 96 11.40 -6.91 6.29
N ASP A 97 10.73 -6.90 7.46
CA ASP A 97 11.02 -5.93 8.52
C ASP A 97 12.45 -6.08 9.06
N LEU A 98 12.92 -7.31 9.30
CA LEU A 98 14.29 -7.58 9.69
C LEU A 98 15.30 -7.14 8.63
N LEU A 99 15.09 -7.53 7.37
CA LEU A 99 15.96 -7.17 6.25
C LEU A 99 16.03 -5.65 6.05
N SER A 100 14.91 -4.98 6.28
CA SER A 100 14.82 -3.52 6.19
C SER A 100 15.20 -2.79 7.49
N LYS A 101 15.49 -3.48 8.58
CA LYS A 101 15.80 -2.89 9.91
C LYS A 101 14.66 -2.03 10.46
N GLY A 102 13.42 -2.57 10.42
CA GLY A 102 12.24 -1.93 11.02
C GLY A 102 11.54 -0.90 10.13
N ARG A 103 11.72 -0.97 8.80
CA ARG A 103 11.16 0.02 7.86
C ARG A 103 9.84 -0.40 7.21
N LEU A 104 9.27 -1.56 7.52
CA LEU A 104 8.06 -2.07 6.86
C LEU A 104 6.79 -1.35 7.34
N ASP A 105 5.91 -1.00 6.40
CA ASP A 105 4.51 -0.61 6.58
C ASP A 105 3.61 -1.66 5.94
N LEU A 106 2.82 -2.37 6.74
CA LEU A 106 2.00 -3.50 6.26
C LEU A 106 0.57 -3.06 5.96
N GLY A 107 0.28 -2.77 4.71
CA GLY A 107 -1.08 -2.47 4.26
C GLY A 107 -1.86 -3.75 3.95
N LEU A 108 -3.06 -3.87 4.50
CA LEU A 108 -3.93 -5.04 4.38
C LEU A 108 -5.29 -4.66 3.78
N GLY A 109 -5.79 -5.50 2.90
CA GLY A 109 -7.09 -5.32 2.24
C GLY A 109 -7.91 -6.60 2.20
N LEU A 110 -9.12 -6.51 1.61
CA LEU A 110 -10.00 -7.66 1.44
C LEU A 110 -10.00 -8.22 0.02
N GLY A 111 -9.47 -7.47 -0.95
CA GLY A 111 -9.65 -7.80 -2.36
C GLY A 111 -11.08 -7.46 -2.84
N TRP A 112 -11.25 -7.43 -4.14
CA TRP A 112 -12.55 -7.11 -4.76
C TRP A 112 -12.92 -8.08 -5.90
N ALA A 113 -11.93 -8.68 -6.57
CA ALA A 113 -12.12 -9.51 -7.76
C ALA A 113 -12.61 -10.91 -7.39
N ASP A 114 -13.77 -11.33 -7.91
CA ASP A 114 -14.34 -12.63 -7.66
C ASP A 114 -13.47 -13.77 -8.20
N GLU A 115 -12.79 -13.50 -9.30
CA GLU A 115 -11.89 -14.45 -9.97
C GLU A 115 -10.65 -14.75 -9.10
N GLU A 116 -10.09 -13.73 -8.44
CA GLU A 116 -8.97 -13.94 -7.51
C GLU A 116 -9.43 -14.71 -6.26
N TYR A 117 -10.65 -14.44 -5.76
CA TYR A 117 -11.23 -15.22 -4.67
C TYR A 117 -11.37 -16.68 -5.04
N ALA A 118 -11.91 -16.98 -6.23
CA ALA A 118 -12.05 -18.34 -6.74
C ALA A 118 -10.70 -19.04 -6.91
N ALA A 119 -9.74 -18.36 -7.54
CA ALA A 119 -8.40 -18.91 -7.78
C ALA A 119 -7.61 -19.15 -6.48
N ALA A 120 -7.80 -18.32 -5.47
CA ALA A 120 -7.19 -18.49 -4.15
C ALA A 120 -7.93 -19.49 -3.25
N GLY A 121 -9.05 -20.08 -3.69
CA GLY A 121 -9.90 -20.92 -2.86
C GLY A 121 -10.50 -20.18 -1.66
N ALA A 122 -10.64 -18.87 -1.75
CA ALA A 122 -11.11 -17.99 -0.69
C ALA A 122 -12.61 -17.72 -0.78
N SER A 123 -13.22 -17.27 0.32
CA SER A 123 -14.64 -16.93 0.39
C SER A 123 -14.83 -15.48 0.82
N LYS A 124 -15.79 -14.78 0.19
CA LYS A 124 -16.28 -13.48 0.62
C LYS A 124 -17.22 -13.54 1.81
N GLU A 125 -17.69 -14.74 2.14
CA GLU A 125 -18.59 -14.93 3.27
C GLU A 125 -17.91 -14.49 4.57
N ARG A 126 -18.57 -13.56 5.29
CA ARG A 126 -18.12 -13.04 6.58
C ARG A 126 -16.67 -12.50 6.55
N VAL A 127 -16.17 -12.13 5.37
CA VAL A 127 -14.78 -11.70 5.14
C VAL A 127 -14.38 -10.56 6.08
N GLY A 128 -15.29 -9.64 6.42
CA GLY A 128 -15.04 -8.60 7.39
C GLY A 128 -14.69 -9.11 8.80
N ARG A 129 -15.44 -10.09 9.32
CA ARG A 129 -15.15 -10.70 10.63
C ARG A 129 -13.88 -11.55 10.58
N ARG A 130 -13.69 -12.31 9.50
CA ARG A 130 -12.47 -13.08 9.28
C ARG A 130 -11.23 -12.18 9.27
N SER A 131 -11.31 -11.00 8.66
CA SER A 131 -10.20 -10.05 8.63
C SER A 131 -9.86 -9.47 10.00
N GLU A 132 -10.85 -9.29 10.89
CA GLU A 132 -10.59 -8.85 12.26
C GLU A 132 -9.80 -9.88 13.07
N GLU A 133 -10.10 -11.17 12.91
CA GLU A 133 -9.30 -12.23 13.51
C GLU A 133 -7.92 -12.35 12.85
N PHE A 134 -7.84 -12.22 11.52
CA PHE A 134 -6.57 -12.21 10.80
C PHE A 134 -5.59 -11.19 11.39
N ILE A 135 -6.05 -9.96 11.59
CA ILE A 135 -5.23 -8.88 12.16
C ILE A 135 -4.79 -9.22 13.60
N LYS A 136 -5.69 -9.79 14.42
CA LYS A 136 -5.36 -10.22 15.78
C LYS A 136 -4.28 -11.29 15.77
N VAL A 137 -4.42 -12.31 14.90
CA VAL A 137 -3.41 -13.38 14.75
C VAL A 137 -2.06 -12.80 14.36
N VAL A 138 -2.00 -11.93 13.34
CA VAL A 138 -0.75 -11.29 12.91
C VAL A 138 -0.11 -10.50 14.05
N ARG A 139 -0.87 -9.69 14.79
CA ARG A 139 -0.36 -8.95 15.94
C ARG A 139 0.15 -9.88 17.04
N THR A 140 -0.59 -10.96 17.36
CA THR A 140 -0.16 -11.97 18.34
C THR A 140 1.17 -12.60 17.92
N LEU A 141 1.32 -12.97 16.65
CA LEU A 141 2.56 -13.54 16.12
C LEU A 141 3.75 -12.56 16.24
N PHE A 142 3.52 -11.28 16.03
CA PHE A 142 4.58 -10.26 16.13
C PHE A 142 5.00 -9.98 17.57
N THR A 143 4.09 -10.03 18.54
CA THR A 143 4.32 -9.47 19.88
C THR A 143 4.41 -10.51 21.00
N ALA A 144 3.66 -11.60 20.92
CA ALA A 144 3.62 -12.57 22.00
C ALA A 144 4.88 -13.46 22.02
N PRO A 145 5.51 -13.67 23.20
CA PRO A 145 6.65 -14.61 23.32
C PRO A 145 6.27 -16.02 22.88
N VAL A 146 5.07 -16.46 23.21
CA VAL A 146 4.45 -17.71 22.74
C VAL A 146 3.14 -17.34 22.11
N ALA A 147 2.98 -17.64 20.82
CA ALA A 147 1.76 -17.38 20.09
C ALA A 147 0.73 -18.46 20.37
N GLU A 148 -0.47 -18.05 20.74
CA GLU A 148 -1.64 -18.91 20.89
C GLU A 148 -2.87 -18.08 20.52
N PHE A 149 -3.77 -18.64 19.72
CA PHE A 149 -4.99 -17.96 19.32
C PHE A 149 -6.08 -18.99 19.04
N GLU A 150 -7.28 -18.75 19.56
CA GLU A 150 -8.47 -19.52 19.27
C GLU A 150 -9.61 -18.56 18.91
N GLY A 151 -10.05 -18.62 17.66
CA GLY A 151 -11.11 -17.81 17.10
C GLY A 151 -12.09 -18.63 16.29
N GLU A 152 -13.00 -17.95 15.65
CA GLU A 152 -14.00 -18.56 14.80
C GLU A 152 -13.41 -19.04 13.47
N PHE A 153 -12.43 -18.31 12.93
CA PHE A 153 -11.85 -18.55 11.59
C PHE A 153 -10.41 -19.05 11.66
N TYR A 154 -9.69 -18.76 12.73
CA TYR A 154 -8.28 -19.12 12.85
C TYR A 154 -8.02 -19.78 14.21
N ARG A 155 -7.16 -20.80 14.18
CA ARG A 155 -6.63 -21.43 15.37
C ARG A 155 -5.13 -21.55 15.26
N ILE A 156 -4.41 -21.00 16.23
CA ILE A 156 -2.96 -21.14 16.37
C ILE A 156 -2.73 -21.93 17.67
N PRO A 157 -2.25 -23.17 17.61
CA PRO A 157 -1.85 -23.89 18.80
C PRO A 157 -0.68 -23.17 19.47
N ARG A 158 -0.41 -23.45 20.72
CA ARG A 158 0.69 -22.87 21.47
C ARG A 158 2.04 -23.13 20.77
N MET A 159 2.60 -22.12 20.11
CA MET A 159 3.78 -22.22 19.23
C MET A 159 4.73 -21.05 19.43
N SER A 160 6.02 -21.28 19.16
CA SER A 160 6.99 -20.22 18.94
C SER A 160 6.85 -19.65 17.53
N PHE A 161 6.98 -18.34 17.39
CA PHE A 161 7.07 -17.65 16.10
C PHE A 161 8.37 -16.83 16.09
N GLU A 162 9.34 -17.28 15.31
CA GLU A 162 10.65 -16.64 15.14
C GLU A 162 11.06 -16.63 13.67
N PRO A 163 11.83 -15.62 13.20
CA PRO A 163 12.24 -14.45 13.96
C PRO A 163 11.09 -13.48 14.19
N LYS A 164 11.14 -12.72 15.28
CA LYS A 164 10.24 -11.56 15.47
C LYS A 164 10.66 -10.42 14.56
N PRO A 165 9.73 -9.53 14.15
CA PRO A 165 10.14 -8.27 13.52
C PRO A 165 10.97 -7.42 14.50
N THR A 166 11.76 -6.49 13.97
CA THR A 166 12.57 -5.54 14.77
C THR A 166 11.68 -4.71 15.70
N SER A 167 10.55 -4.27 15.18
CA SER A 167 9.40 -3.73 15.91
C SER A 167 8.14 -4.16 15.17
N PRO A 168 6.98 -4.31 15.85
CA PRO A 168 5.76 -4.67 15.14
C PRO A 168 5.46 -3.69 14.00
N PRO A 169 5.48 -4.13 12.72
CA PRO A 169 5.19 -3.24 11.59
C PRO A 169 3.82 -2.59 11.77
N PRO A 170 3.69 -1.28 11.51
CA PRO A 170 2.38 -0.63 11.48
C PRO A 170 1.46 -1.31 10.47
N ILE A 171 0.22 -1.59 10.89
CA ILE A 171 -0.81 -2.18 10.05
C ILE A 171 -1.73 -1.08 9.54
N LEU A 172 -1.77 -0.88 8.23
CA LEU A 172 -2.72 0.02 7.57
C LEU A 172 -3.84 -0.80 6.94
N LEU A 173 -5.08 -0.34 7.02
CA LEU A 173 -6.20 -1.03 6.37
C LEU A 173 -6.69 -0.25 5.16
N GLY A 174 -6.86 -0.98 4.04
CA GLY A 174 -7.52 -0.47 2.85
C GLY A 174 -9.03 -0.65 2.91
N GLY A 175 -9.72 0.02 1.98
CA GLY A 175 -11.15 -0.08 1.77
C GLY A 175 -11.86 1.27 1.78
N THR A 176 -13.00 1.34 1.07
CA THR A 176 -13.80 2.56 0.89
C THR A 176 -15.18 2.47 1.51
N ALA A 177 -15.70 1.23 1.71
CA ALA A 177 -17.01 1.04 2.33
C ALA A 177 -16.99 1.52 3.80
N PRO A 178 -18.08 2.11 4.32
CA PRO A 178 -18.15 2.59 5.70
C PRO A 178 -17.74 1.54 6.75
N ALA A 179 -18.09 0.28 6.54
CA ALA A 179 -17.69 -0.81 7.44
C ALA A 179 -16.16 -1.05 7.45
N ALA A 180 -15.47 -0.87 6.29
CA ALA A 180 -14.02 -0.99 6.19
C ALA A 180 -13.33 0.20 6.85
N LEU A 181 -13.83 1.43 6.63
CA LEU A 181 -13.32 2.64 7.28
C LEU A 181 -13.44 2.56 8.82
N LYS A 182 -14.63 2.15 9.30
CA LYS A 182 -14.83 1.94 10.75
C LYS A 182 -13.90 0.86 11.33
N ARG A 183 -13.64 -0.21 10.57
CA ARG A 183 -12.67 -1.25 10.98
C ARG A 183 -11.26 -0.69 11.05
N ALA A 184 -10.85 0.12 10.09
CA ALA A 184 -9.53 0.79 10.11
C ALA A 184 -9.37 1.63 11.38
N GLY A 185 -10.33 2.48 11.73
CA GLY A 185 -10.29 3.27 12.96
C GLY A 185 -10.18 2.42 14.23
N ARG A 186 -10.95 1.32 14.31
CA ARG A 186 -10.95 0.46 15.51
C ARG A 186 -9.69 -0.38 15.69
N LEU A 187 -9.07 -0.85 14.61
CA LEU A 187 -8.09 -1.96 14.68
C LEU A 187 -6.72 -1.64 14.07
N ALA A 188 -6.60 -0.66 13.18
CA ALA A 188 -5.37 -0.41 12.44
C ALA A 188 -4.57 0.80 12.97
N ASP A 189 -3.32 0.91 12.56
CA ASP A 189 -2.46 2.05 12.87
C ASP A 189 -2.65 3.17 11.84
N GLY A 190 -3.49 2.94 10.84
CA GLY A 190 -3.91 3.92 9.85
C GLY A 190 -4.81 3.33 8.77
N TRP A 191 -5.13 4.18 7.82
CA TRP A 191 -5.91 3.84 6.62
C TRP A 191 -5.12 4.17 5.38
N VAL A 192 -5.23 3.32 4.34
CA VAL A 192 -4.67 3.59 3.03
C VAL A 192 -5.77 3.60 1.98
N SER A 193 -5.81 4.66 1.16
CA SER A 193 -6.83 4.82 0.13
C SER A 193 -6.62 3.87 -1.05
N SER A 194 -7.70 3.59 -1.78
CA SER A 194 -7.60 2.89 -3.07
C SER A 194 -7.19 3.86 -4.20
N SER A 195 -6.71 3.30 -5.32
CA SER A 195 -6.46 4.06 -6.55
C SER A 195 -7.71 4.71 -7.18
N ARG A 196 -8.90 4.35 -6.71
CA ARG A 196 -10.20 4.88 -7.15
C ARG A 196 -10.87 5.72 -6.07
N ALA A 197 -10.13 6.15 -5.05
CA ALA A 197 -10.67 7.02 -4.01
C ALA A 197 -11.08 8.38 -4.61
N ASP A 198 -12.19 8.91 -4.13
CA ASP A 198 -12.55 10.30 -4.39
C ASP A 198 -11.61 11.22 -3.59
N LEU A 199 -10.64 11.80 -4.29
CA LEU A 199 -9.64 12.66 -3.69
C LEU A 199 -10.17 14.07 -3.38
N VAL A 200 -11.27 14.47 -4.03
CA VAL A 200 -11.94 15.76 -3.74
C VAL A 200 -12.56 15.74 -2.35
N HIS A 201 -13.08 14.59 -1.93
CA HIS A 201 -13.78 14.42 -0.64
C HIS A 201 -13.11 13.39 0.28
N ILE A 202 -11.80 13.17 0.17
CA ILE A 202 -11.09 12.15 0.95
C ILE A 202 -11.18 12.42 2.47
N GLY A 203 -11.32 13.68 2.85
CA GLY A 203 -11.53 14.10 4.24
C GLY A 203 -12.75 13.48 4.91
N GLU A 204 -13.82 13.16 4.17
CA GLU A 204 -14.99 12.46 4.70
C GLU A 204 -14.63 11.03 5.16
N SER A 205 -13.89 10.29 4.34
CA SER A 205 -13.40 8.97 4.69
C SER A 205 -12.48 9.02 5.93
N ILE A 206 -11.57 9.98 5.99
CA ILE A 206 -10.69 10.24 7.14
C ILE A 206 -11.52 10.54 8.39
N GLY A 207 -12.57 11.34 8.27
CA GLY A 207 -13.50 11.66 9.35
C GLY A 207 -14.18 10.41 9.94
N ILE A 208 -14.64 9.48 9.08
CA ILE A 208 -15.24 8.21 9.52
C ILE A 208 -14.22 7.35 10.28
N VAL A 209 -12.98 7.27 9.79
CA VAL A 209 -11.91 6.51 10.45
C VAL A 209 -11.58 7.11 11.83
N LYS A 210 -11.41 8.45 11.90
CA LYS A 210 -11.13 9.16 13.16
C LYS A 210 -12.26 8.98 14.19
N ALA A 211 -13.50 9.12 13.76
CA ALA A 211 -14.66 8.92 14.63
C ALA A 211 -14.73 7.49 15.19
N ALA A 212 -14.43 6.50 14.36
CA ALA A 212 -14.41 5.10 14.78
C ALA A 212 -13.25 4.79 15.74
N ALA A 213 -12.11 5.42 15.59
CA ALA A 213 -10.98 5.33 16.53
C ALA A 213 -11.34 5.92 17.90
N ALA A 214 -11.88 7.14 17.92
CA ALA A 214 -12.34 7.78 19.15
C ALA A 214 -13.40 6.94 19.88
N ALA A 215 -14.39 6.40 19.17
CA ALA A 215 -15.41 5.52 19.73
C ALA A 215 -14.85 4.21 20.30
N ALA A 216 -13.67 3.77 19.83
CA ALA A 216 -12.94 2.62 20.35
C ALA A 216 -11.92 2.98 21.46
N GLY A 217 -11.91 4.22 21.95
CA GLY A 217 -10.98 4.69 22.98
C GLY A 217 -9.54 4.86 22.50
N ARG A 218 -9.32 4.99 21.18
CA ARG A 218 -8.00 5.20 20.58
C ARG A 218 -7.81 6.67 20.21
N ASP A 219 -6.57 7.15 20.25
CA ASP A 219 -6.23 8.49 19.80
C ASP A 219 -6.32 8.62 18.27
N PRO A 220 -7.26 9.41 17.70
CA PRO A 220 -7.35 9.62 16.27
C PRO A 220 -6.14 10.36 15.67
N ALA A 221 -5.40 11.12 16.47
CA ALA A 221 -4.22 11.87 16.01
C ALA A 221 -3.00 10.96 15.79
N ALA A 222 -2.98 9.78 16.41
CA ALA A 222 -1.93 8.79 16.21
C ALA A 222 -2.08 7.99 14.91
N LEU A 223 -3.22 8.12 14.20
CA LEU A 223 -3.47 7.37 12.98
C LEU A 223 -2.80 8.01 11.76
N ARG A 224 -2.25 7.16 10.90
CA ARG A 224 -1.73 7.56 9.58
C ARG A 224 -2.82 7.48 8.54
N PHE A 225 -2.87 8.47 7.65
CA PHE A 225 -3.79 8.54 6.50
C PHE A 225 -2.96 8.61 5.24
N VAL A 226 -2.75 7.44 4.62
CA VAL A 226 -1.91 7.29 3.43
C VAL A 226 -2.80 7.30 2.19
N THR A 227 -2.48 8.18 1.25
CA THR A 227 -3.22 8.27 -0.01
C THR A 227 -2.39 7.71 -1.14
N ARG A 228 -2.98 6.73 -1.87
CA ARG A 228 -2.43 6.32 -3.17
C ARG A 228 -2.71 7.41 -4.19
N GLY A 229 -1.67 8.08 -4.60
CA GLY A 229 -1.72 9.07 -5.67
C GLY A 229 -1.54 8.43 -7.03
N ALA A 230 -2.62 7.93 -7.65
CA ALA A 230 -2.59 7.49 -9.05
C ALA A 230 -2.32 8.69 -9.96
N VAL A 231 -1.05 9.00 -10.15
CA VAL A 231 -0.58 10.21 -10.86
C VAL A 231 -0.58 9.98 -12.36
N ARG A 232 -1.08 10.97 -13.10
CA ARG A 232 -1.00 11.03 -14.56
C ARG A 232 -0.47 12.39 -15.01
N VAL A 233 0.76 12.42 -15.49
CA VAL A 233 1.36 13.67 -16.00
C VAL A 233 0.83 13.96 -17.40
N ARG A 234 0.11 15.07 -17.55
CA ARG A 234 -0.54 15.49 -18.81
C ARG A 234 -0.41 17.01 -18.96
N THR A 235 -0.22 17.44 -20.20
CA THR A 235 -0.21 18.88 -20.56
C THR A 235 -1.52 19.36 -21.13
N ASP A 236 -2.40 18.40 -21.50
CA ASP A 236 -3.70 18.60 -22.10
C ASP A 236 -4.74 17.68 -21.45
N GLY A 237 -6.01 17.86 -21.80
CA GLY A 237 -7.12 17.05 -21.30
C GLY A 237 -7.80 17.61 -20.05
N GLU A 238 -8.73 16.83 -19.51
CA GLU A 238 -9.53 17.23 -18.35
C GLU A 238 -8.71 17.19 -17.07
N ARG A 239 -8.69 18.31 -16.35
CA ARG A 239 -8.01 18.45 -15.06
C ARG A 239 -8.77 17.68 -13.97
N ARG A 240 -8.07 16.79 -13.27
CA ARG A 240 -8.56 16.04 -12.10
C ARG A 240 -7.47 16.02 -11.02
N PRO A 241 -7.80 15.74 -9.76
CA PRO A 241 -6.78 15.57 -8.74
C PRO A 241 -5.72 14.56 -9.17
N LEU A 242 -4.45 14.94 -9.05
CA LEU A 242 -3.24 14.18 -9.44
C LEU A 242 -3.16 13.84 -10.95
N THR A 243 -3.92 14.58 -11.78
CA THR A 243 -3.83 14.50 -13.24
C THR A 243 -3.64 15.91 -13.80
N GLY A 244 -2.58 16.15 -14.54
CA GLY A 244 -2.22 17.46 -15.10
C GLY A 244 -0.71 17.65 -15.19
N THR A 245 -0.25 18.91 -15.21
CA THR A 245 1.19 19.20 -15.17
C THR A 245 1.78 18.84 -13.79
N LEU A 246 3.10 18.70 -13.72
CA LEU A 246 3.79 18.40 -12.46
C LEU A 246 3.55 19.50 -11.39
N ASP A 247 3.48 20.78 -11.79
CA ASP A 247 3.16 21.87 -10.87
C ASP A 247 1.73 21.79 -10.33
N GLN A 248 0.77 21.42 -11.18
CA GLN A 248 -0.62 21.19 -10.77
C GLN A 248 -0.74 20.01 -9.80
N ILE A 249 -0.04 18.91 -10.09
CA ILE A 249 0.01 17.74 -9.21
C ILE A 249 0.64 18.08 -7.86
N ARG A 250 1.69 18.90 -7.87
CA ARG A 250 2.31 19.42 -6.65
C ARG A 250 1.32 20.22 -5.79
N SER A 251 0.54 21.10 -6.43
CA SER A 251 -0.51 21.87 -5.74
C SER A 251 -1.60 20.99 -5.14
N ASP A 252 -1.95 19.87 -5.78
CA ASP A 252 -2.93 18.92 -5.23
C ASP A 252 -2.48 18.29 -3.90
N PHE A 253 -1.16 18.23 -3.64
CA PHE A 253 -0.65 17.72 -2.37
C PHE A 253 -1.05 18.63 -1.19
N ASP A 254 -1.12 19.93 -1.41
CA ASP A 254 -1.58 20.89 -0.40
C ASP A 254 -3.07 20.71 -0.10
N ASP A 255 -3.87 20.49 -1.13
CA ASP A 255 -5.30 20.20 -0.99
C ASP A 255 -5.55 18.89 -0.24
N LEU A 256 -4.75 17.86 -0.50
CA LEU A 256 -4.83 16.58 0.24
C LEU A 256 -4.39 16.76 1.69
N ALA A 257 -3.33 17.52 1.95
CA ALA A 257 -2.87 17.81 3.30
C ALA A 257 -3.93 18.58 4.12
N ALA A 258 -4.60 19.55 3.50
CA ALA A 258 -5.68 20.32 4.12
C ALA A 258 -6.88 19.43 4.53
N GLN A 259 -7.12 18.31 3.82
CA GLN A 259 -8.14 17.33 4.15
C GLN A 259 -7.70 16.31 5.23
N GLY A 260 -6.46 16.40 5.72
CA GLY A 260 -5.95 15.54 6.79
C GLY A 260 -5.20 14.30 6.32
N VAL A 261 -4.80 14.23 5.05
CA VAL A 261 -3.87 13.23 4.55
C VAL A 261 -2.51 13.45 5.21
N THR A 262 -1.91 12.39 5.76
CA THR A 262 -0.60 12.44 6.42
C THR A 262 0.55 12.09 5.48
N GLU A 263 0.23 11.30 4.45
CA GLU A 263 1.19 10.87 3.43
C GLU A 263 0.48 10.66 2.09
N VAL A 264 1.05 11.13 1.00
CA VAL A 264 0.68 10.76 -0.38
C VAL A 264 1.86 10.05 -1.03
N PHE A 265 1.63 8.91 -1.69
CA PHE A 265 2.66 8.34 -2.54
C PHE A 265 2.30 8.46 -4.01
N VAL A 266 3.23 8.98 -4.79
CA VAL A 266 3.14 9.12 -6.25
C VAL A 266 3.16 7.74 -6.88
N ASP A 267 2.09 7.33 -7.55
CA ASP A 267 1.97 6.00 -8.16
C ASP A 267 1.74 6.12 -9.67
N LEU A 268 2.81 5.97 -10.43
CA LEU A 268 2.79 5.98 -11.89
C LEU A 268 2.38 4.61 -12.49
N ASN A 269 2.36 3.53 -11.69
CA ASN A 269 1.91 2.22 -12.19
C ASN A 269 0.45 2.25 -12.67
N PHE A 270 -0.35 3.23 -12.22
CA PHE A 270 -1.74 3.43 -12.60
C PHE A 270 -1.93 4.40 -13.79
N ASP A 271 -0.84 4.89 -14.37
CA ASP A 271 -0.85 5.59 -15.65
C ASP A 271 -0.66 4.58 -16.79
N PRO A 272 -1.63 4.41 -17.72
CA PRO A 272 -1.47 3.48 -18.84
C PRO A 272 -0.25 3.78 -19.73
N GLU A 273 0.22 5.02 -19.78
CA GLU A 273 1.41 5.42 -20.52
C GLU A 273 2.72 5.02 -19.83
N VAL A 274 2.65 4.53 -18.58
CA VAL A 274 3.81 4.11 -17.78
C VAL A 274 3.67 2.64 -17.34
N GLY A 275 2.55 2.29 -16.70
CA GLY A 275 2.34 1.00 -16.06
C GLY A 275 1.70 -0.07 -16.95
N SER A 276 1.50 0.18 -18.23
CA SER A 276 1.05 -0.85 -19.21
C SER A 276 2.19 -1.78 -19.60
N PRO A 277 1.92 -3.09 -19.81
CA PRO A 277 2.88 -4.00 -20.45
C PRO A 277 3.26 -3.59 -21.88
N ASP A 278 2.42 -2.79 -22.53
CA ASP A 278 2.59 -2.34 -23.90
C ASP A 278 3.25 -0.94 -24.00
N ALA A 279 3.53 -0.29 -22.86
CA ALA A 279 4.25 0.99 -22.81
C ALA A 279 5.74 0.79 -23.14
N ASP A 280 6.36 1.81 -23.75
CA ASP A 280 7.81 1.81 -23.94
C ASP A 280 8.52 1.98 -22.58
N PRO A 281 9.35 1.01 -22.15
CA PRO A 281 9.96 1.06 -20.83
C PRO A 281 10.96 2.22 -20.66
N ALA A 282 11.60 2.69 -21.73
CA ALA A 282 12.53 3.82 -21.67
C ALA A 282 11.76 5.15 -21.49
N ASP A 283 10.63 5.32 -22.18
CA ASP A 283 9.75 6.47 -21.99
C ASP A 283 9.12 6.45 -20.58
N SER A 284 8.69 5.29 -20.10
CA SER A 284 8.18 5.12 -18.74
C SER A 284 9.20 5.56 -17.68
N MET A 285 10.48 5.17 -17.85
CA MET A 285 11.55 5.59 -16.94
C MET A 285 11.86 7.07 -17.03
N ARG A 286 11.87 7.65 -18.21
CA ARG A 286 12.06 9.11 -18.39
C ARG A 286 10.96 9.89 -17.65
N ARG A 287 9.69 9.50 -17.79
CA ARG A 287 8.56 10.10 -17.07
C ARG A 287 8.68 9.91 -15.56
N ALA A 288 9.17 8.76 -15.12
CA ALA A 288 9.39 8.51 -13.70
C ALA A 288 10.50 9.40 -13.12
N ASP A 289 11.60 9.61 -13.84
CA ASP A 289 12.69 10.49 -13.42
C ASP A 289 12.24 11.96 -13.35
N GLU A 290 11.44 12.41 -14.31
CA GLU A 290 10.84 13.74 -14.30
C GLU A 290 9.92 13.92 -13.07
N ALA A 291 9.05 12.93 -12.80
CA ALA A 291 8.14 12.96 -11.65
C ALA A 291 8.90 12.88 -10.31
N LEU A 292 9.92 11.99 -10.21
CA LEU A 292 10.78 11.88 -9.03
C LEU A 292 11.47 13.21 -8.71
N ALA A 293 12.01 13.88 -9.72
CA ALA A 293 12.69 15.16 -9.51
C ALA A 293 11.72 16.29 -9.14
N ALA A 294 10.60 16.40 -9.87
CA ALA A 294 9.68 17.52 -9.71
C ALA A 294 8.78 17.40 -8.47
N LEU A 295 8.43 16.19 -8.05
CA LEU A 295 7.52 15.93 -6.92
C LEU A 295 8.27 15.57 -5.62
N ALA A 296 9.60 15.64 -5.60
CA ALA A 296 10.41 15.37 -4.42
C ALA A 296 10.01 16.26 -3.23
N PRO A 297 10.07 15.76 -1.99
CA PRO A 297 9.88 16.59 -0.81
C PRO A 297 10.81 17.80 -0.82
N SER A 298 10.30 18.96 -0.39
CA SER A 298 11.16 20.17 -0.24
C SER A 298 12.24 19.88 0.79
N THR A 299 13.50 20.14 0.45
CA THR A 299 14.59 20.15 1.44
C THR A 299 14.36 21.33 2.39
N THR A 300 13.85 21.03 3.60
CA THR A 300 13.84 22.00 4.70
C THR A 300 15.17 22.01 5.43
#